data_d65985a3e24123fb62bcce5e31a594f6
#
_entry.id   d65985a3e24123fb62bcce5e31a594f6
#
_cell.length_a   1.000
_cell.length_b   1.000
_cell.length_c   1.000
_cell.angle_alpha   90.00
_cell.angle_beta   90.00
_cell.angle_gamma   90.00
#
_symmetry.space_group_name_H-M   'P 1'
#
loop_
_entity.id
_entity.type
_entity.pdbx_description
1 polymer ?
#
loop_
_entity_poly.entity_id
_entity_poly.type
_entity_poly.pdbx_seq_one_letter_code
_entity_poly.pdbx_strand_id
1 'polypeptide(L)'
;MIATISAPTHTTVRSPSQPHLSLLTRSDIHETMLKDTIRTDAYRDFIYNHKSLFAGKTVLDVGCGTGILSLFCAKAGASRVIAVDNSAIIDKARENIFNNGFSSTITCLRGKIEEVVLPVEKVDIIVSEWMGYCLLYEAMLDSVIWARDRYLKPEGLMVPSHMNMWVTPIADPDYVADHIAFWRDVYGFDMKAMQAGIVDDAQVLNMPASTLCAEPFPFLQLSLHETTVKDLVFKKKWNAKLTTGIDAMDGFIIWFDSFFMPSREDEVPEDAKAEEWGKAGKKGIAFTTGPKAKETHWKQGVMLIDNVKEKPLSRKEGEQLSGELEYSVPEDNSRALKVRMTWKFDEDEKESSQSWNMK
;
A
#
# COMPACT_ATOMS: atom_id res chain seq x y z
N MET A 1 14.75 17.48 66.69
CA MET A 1 14.06 17.63 65.39
C MET A 1 14.75 16.68 64.41
N ILE A 2 14.18 15.52 64.21
CA ILE A 2 14.73 14.49 63.37
C ILE A 2 13.88 14.55 62.08
N ALA A 3 14.52 14.91 60.93
CA ALA A 3 13.87 14.94 59.63
C ALA A 3 13.90 13.53 59.03
N THR A 4 12.73 12.99 58.83
CA THR A 4 12.51 11.72 58.11
C THR A 4 12.64 11.94 56.62
N ILE A 5 13.61 11.29 55.99
CA ILE A 5 13.80 11.25 54.55
C ILE A 5 12.91 10.11 54.00
N SER A 6 11.91 10.45 53.20
CA SER A 6 11.08 9.48 52.47
C SER A 6 11.82 8.98 51.23
N ALA A 7 11.82 7.65 51.01
CA ALA A 7 12.39 6.98 49.87
C ALA A 7 11.63 7.30 48.57
N PRO A 8 12.30 7.31 47.40
CA PRO A 8 11.64 7.58 46.14
C PRO A 8 10.81 6.35 45.67
N THR A 9 9.58 6.63 45.30
CA THR A 9 8.66 5.68 44.67
C THR A 9 9.21 5.24 43.32
N HIS A 10 9.35 3.93 43.15
CA HIS A 10 9.64 3.31 41.85
C HIS A 10 8.56 3.66 40.85
N THR A 11 8.91 4.54 39.92
CA THR A 11 8.11 4.76 38.68
C THR A 11 8.39 3.58 37.75
N THR A 12 7.43 2.70 37.60
CA THR A 12 7.42 1.68 36.56
C THR A 12 7.45 2.38 35.21
N VAL A 13 8.57 2.30 34.51
CA VAL A 13 8.71 2.69 33.12
C VAL A 13 7.82 1.75 32.30
N ARG A 14 6.66 2.24 31.86
CA ARG A 14 5.86 1.58 30.84
C ARG A 14 6.71 1.53 29.57
N SER A 15 6.96 0.32 29.05
CA SER A 15 7.48 0.14 27.71
C SER A 15 6.58 0.90 26.71
N PRO A 16 7.14 1.57 25.67
CA PRO A 16 6.32 2.26 24.69
C PRO A 16 5.43 1.23 24.02
N SER A 17 4.13 1.29 24.31
CA SER A 17 3.10 0.57 23.58
C SER A 17 3.20 0.99 22.13
N GLN A 18 3.39 0.03 21.22
CA GLN A 18 3.48 0.26 19.78
C GLN A 18 2.20 0.99 19.32
N PRO A 19 2.24 2.25 18.88
CA PRO A 19 1.04 3.04 18.63
C PRO A 19 0.22 2.51 17.45
N HIS A 20 0.82 1.73 16.55
CA HIS A 20 0.19 1.25 15.32
C HIS A 20 -0.76 0.06 15.53
N LEU A 21 -0.48 -0.85 16.47
CA LEU A 21 -1.40 -1.95 16.76
C LEU A 21 -2.73 -1.45 17.34
N SER A 22 -2.71 -0.27 18.00
CA SER A 22 -3.92 0.38 18.52
C SER A 22 -4.78 1.02 17.44
N LEU A 23 -4.21 1.39 16.29
CA LEU A 23 -4.95 1.94 15.15
C LEU A 23 -5.75 0.84 14.44
N LEU A 24 -5.17 -0.34 14.23
CA LEU A 24 -5.84 -1.49 13.60
C LEU A 24 -7.00 -2.08 14.45
N THR A 25 -7.12 -1.68 15.71
CA THR A 25 -8.26 -2.07 16.57
C THR A 25 -9.41 -1.07 16.53
N ARG A 26 -9.25 0.09 15.90
CA ARG A 26 -10.30 1.11 15.80
C ARG A 26 -11.32 0.73 14.73
N SER A 27 -12.59 0.79 15.09
CA SER A 27 -13.69 0.49 14.16
C SER A 27 -13.73 1.44 12.95
N ASP A 28 -13.20 2.64 13.09
CA ASP A 28 -13.16 3.67 12.05
C ASP A 28 -12.29 3.31 10.85
N ILE A 29 -11.12 2.65 11.07
CA ILE A 29 -10.27 2.22 9.95
C ILE A 29 -10.90 1.05 9.18
N HIS A 30 -11.49 0.09 9.90
CA HIS A 30 -12.18 -1.03 9.26
C HIS A 30 -13.44 -0.58 8.51
N GLU A 31 -14.16 0.42 9.03
CA GLU A 31 -15.28 1.04 8.34
C GLU A 31 -14.83 1.72 7.04
N THR A 32 -13.74 2.47 7.08
CA THR A 32 -13.15 3.12 5.89
C THR A 32 -12.78 2.09 4.82
N MET A 33 -12.09 1.01 5.20
CA MET A 33 -11.75 -0.08 4.28
C MET A 33 -12.98 -0.78 3.70
N LEU A 34 -14.02 -1.04 4.50
CA LEU A 34 -15.24 -1.67 4.01
C LEU A 34 -16.06 -0.75 3.09
N LYS A 35 -16.01 0.57 3.32
CA LYS A 35 -16.66 1.58 2.48
C LYS A 35 -15.91 1.86 1.18
N ASP A 36 -14.64 1.50 1.10
CA ASP A 36 -13.89 1.52 -0.16
C ASP A 36 -14.44 0.45 -1.11
N THR A 37 -15.37 0.89 -1.95
CA THR A 37 -16.06 -0.01 -2.88
C THR A 37 -15.15 -0.50 -4.00
N ILE A 38 -14.13 0.27 -4.39
CA ILE A 38 -13.16 -0.16 -5.42
C ILE A 38 -12.41 -1.38 -4.92
N ARG A 39 -11.88 -1.32 -3.72
CA ARG A 39 -11.21 -2.42 -3.03
C ARG A 39 -12.14 -3.61 -2.79
N THR A 40 -13.22 -3.36 -2.06
CA THR A 40 -14.08 -4.44 -1.54
C THR A 40 -14.85 -5.16 -2.64
N ASP A 41 -15.32 -4.41 -3.65
CA ASP A 41 -16.01 -4.96 -4.81
C ASP A 41 -15.07 -5.77 -5.71
N ALA A 42 -13.81 -5.37 -5.88
CA ALA A 42 -12.84 -6.14 -6.66
C ALA A 42 -12.64 -7.56 -6.09
N TYR A 43 -12.46 -7.68 -4.77
CA TYR A 43 -12.37 -9.00 -4.11
C TYR A 43 -13.67 -9.78 -4.22
N ARG A 44 -14.82 -9.14 -3.92
CA ARG A 44 -16.13 -9.78 -4.01
C ARG A 44 -16.40 -10.29 -5.41
N ASP A 45 -16.20 -9.45 -6.41
CA ASP A 45 -16.57 -9.74 -7.79
C ASP A 45 -15.64 -10.82 -8.36
N PHE A 46 -14.34 -10.77 -8.04
CA PHE A 46 -13.43 -11.87 -8.39
C PHE A 46 -13.91 -13.21 -7.82
N ILE A 47 -14.17 -13.26 -6.51
CA ILE A 47 -14.58 -14.48 -5.82
C ILE A 47 -15.94 -14.99 -6.36
N TYR A 48 -16.91 -14.09 -6.61
CA TYR A 48 -18.24 -14.49 -7.05
C TYR A 48 -18.34 -14.81 -8.53
N ASN A 49 -17.55 -14.15 -9.38
CA ASN A 49 -17.49 -14.46 -10.82
C ASN A 49 -16.73 -15.78 -11.06
N HIS A 50 -15.88 -16.18 -10.13
CA HIS A 50 -15.07 -17.40 -10.24
C HIS A 50 -15.40 -18.42 -9.13
N LYS A 51 -16.67 -18.58 -8.76
CA LYS A 51 -17.11 -19.53 -7.70
C LYS A 51 -16.56 -20.93 -7.87
N SER A 52 -16.39 -21.40 -9.09
CA SER A 52 -15.83 -22.73 -9.38
C SER A 52 -14.40 -22.92 -8.86
N LEU A 53 -13.62 -21.84 -8.75
CA LEU A 53 -12.28 -21.88 -8.16
C LEU A 53 -12.33 -22.09 -6.64
N PHE A 54 -13.39 -21.60 -5.99
CA PHE A 54 -13.54 -21.64 -4.53
C PHE A 54 -14.36 -22.84 -4.05
N ALA A 55 -15.27 -23.34 -4.88
CA ALA A 55 -16.18 -24.43 -4.50
C ALA A 55 -15.43 -25.70 -4.07
N GLY A 56 -15.67 -26.17 -2.85
CA GLY A 56 -15.02 -27.35 -2.26
C GLY A 56 -13.57 -27.15 -1.83
N LYS A 57 -13.01 -25.93 -1.95
CA LYS A 57 -11.61 -25.63 -1.66
C LYS A 57 -11.37 -25.25 -0.20
N THR A 58 -10.13 -25.38 0.23
CA THR A 58 -9.62 -24.84 1.50
C THR A 58 -8.94 -23.50 1.22
N VAL A 59 -9.42 -22.46 1.88
CA VAL A 59 -8.92 -21.07 1.72
C VAL A 59 -8.27 -20.61 3.01
N LEU A 60 -7.14 -19.92 2.91
CA LEU A 60 -6.50 -19.17 3.98
C LEU A 60 -6.68 -17.68 3.73
N ASP A 61 -7.24 -16.97 4.71
CA ASP A 61 -7.38 -15.51 4.73
C ASP A 61 -6.37 -14.95 5.73
N VAL A 62 -5.30 -14.32 5.22
CA VAL A 62 -4.21 -13.76 6.02
C VAL A 62 -4.47 -12.29 6.29
N GLY A 63 -4.61 -11.91 7.58
CA GLY A 63 -5.05 -10.59 7.99
C GLY A 63 -6.54 -10.37 7.72
N CYS A 64 -7.36 -11.28 8.23
CA CYS A 64 -8.79 -11.33 7.88
C CYS A 64 -9.61 -10.10 8.34
N GLY A 65 -9.08 -9.29 9.26
CA GLY A 65 -9.76 -8.09 9.77
C GLY A 65 -11.16 -8.41 10.28
N THR A 66 -12.17 -7.81 9.67
CA THR A 66 -13.59 -8.02 10.00
C THR A 66 -14.16 -9.37 9.55
N GLY A 67 -13.39 -10.15 8.76
CA GLY A 67 -13.80 -11.43 8.20
C GLY A 67 -14.57 -11.33 6.88
N ILE A 68 -14.64 -10.16 6.23
CA ILE A 68 -15.45 -9.97 5.03
C ILE A 68 -14.98 -10.84 3.86
N LEU A 69 -13.67 -10.96 3.63
CA LEU A 69 -13.12 -11.80 2.56
C LEU A 69 -13.37 -13.29 2.84
N SER A 70 -13.19 -13.71 4.09
CA SER A 70 -13.56 -15.06 4.53
C SER A 70 -15.03 -15.38 4.26
N LEU A 71 -15.94 -14.44 4.54
CA LEU A 71 -17.38 -14.58 4.27
C LEU A 71 -17.65 -14.67 2.76
N PHE A 72 -16.97 -13.90 1.92
CA PHE A 72 -17.09 -14.02 0.46
C PHE A 72 -16.66 -15.43 -0.02
N CYS A 73 -15.52 -15.92 0.46
CA CYS A 73 -15.03 -17.26 0.12
C CYS A 73 -16.00 -18.37 0.54
N ALA A 74 -16.50 -18.32 1.77
CA ALA A 74 -17.49 -19.29 2.28
C ALA A 74 -18.77 -19.25 1.46
N LYS A 75 -19.30 -18.05 1.14
CA LYS A 75 -20.49 -17.86 0.31
C LYS A 75 -20.29 -18.31 -1.15
N ALA A 76 -19.05 -18.30 -1.64
CA ALA A 76 -18.69 -18.85 -2.95
C ALA A 76 -18.58 -20.38 -2.96
N GLY A 77 -18.74 -21.04 -1.81
CA GLY A 77 -18.77 -22.50 -1.69
C GLY A 77 -17.46 -23.13 -1.22
N ALA A 78 -16.53 -22.37 -0.66
CA ALA A 78 -15.35 -22.95 -0.01
C ALA A 78 -15.77 -23.96 1.06
N SER A 79 -15.14 -25.15 1.07
CA SER A 79 -15.45 -26.18 2.06
C SER A 79 -14.89 -25.83 3.44
N ARG A 80 -13.81 -25.06 3.47
CA ARG A 80 -13.17 -24.58 4.69
C ARG A 80 -12.48 -23.25 4.43
N VAL A 81 -12.62 -22.30 5.35
CA VAL A 81 -11.87 -21.05 5.37
C VAL A 81 -11.17 -20.94 6.72
N ILE A 82 -9.87 -20.63 6.69
CA ILE A 82 -9.08 -20.39 7.89
C ILE A 82 -8.74 -18.90 7.88
N ALA A 83 -9.31 -18.15 8.80
CA ALA A 83 -9.16 -16.71 8.94
C ALA A 83 -8.15 -16.41 10.05
N VAL A 84 -7.04 -15.75 9.72
CA VAL A 84 -5.96 -15.45 10.68
C VAL A 84 -5.82 -13.95 10.81
N ASP A 85 -5.78 -13.45 12.06
CA ASP A 85 -5.47 -12.05 12.35
C ASP A 85 -4.78 -11.93 13.71
N ASN A 86 -3.75 -11.09 13.78
CA ASN A 86 -3.00 -10.87 15.02
C ASN A 86 -3.69 -9.87 15.97
N SER A 87 -4.57 -9.04 15.45
CA SER A 87 -5.22 -7.97 16.22
C SER A 87 -6.50 -8.44 16.93
N ALA A 88 -7.02 -7.61 17.83
CA ALA A 88 -8.25 -7.90 18.55
C ALA A 88 -9.51 -7.89 17.66
N ILE A 89 -9.44 -7.39 16.42
CA ILE A 89 -10.55 -7.38 15.47
C ILE A 89 -11.07 -8.80 15.15
N ILE A 90 -10.22 -9.82 15.31
CA ILE A 90 -10.59 -11.22 15.11
C ILE A 90 -11.79 -11.66 15.96
N ASP A 91 -12.00 -11.03 17.12
CA ASP A 91 -13.14 -11.33 17.97
C ASP A 91 -14.42 -10.81 17.33
N LYS A 92 -14.37 -9.67 16.65
CA LYS A 92 -15.48 -9.15 15.83
C LYS A 92 -15.70 -9.98 14.58
N ALA A 93 -14.62 -10.45 13.95
CA ALA A 93 -14.74 -11.39 12.83
C ALA A 93 -15.51 -12.66 13.22
N ARG A 94 -15.23 -13.27 14.40
CA ARG A 94 -15.95 -14.44 14.91
C ARG A 94 -17.44 -14.17 15.09
N GLU A 95 -17.77 -13.00 15.66
CA GLU A 95 -19.16 -12.58 15.85
C GLU A 95 -19.88 -12.38 14.50
N ASN A 96 -19.23 -11.71 13.55
CA ASN A 96 -19.74 -11.52 12.19
C ASN A 96 -19.99 -12.86 11.49
N ILE A 97 -19.05 -13.79 11.57
CA ILE A 97 -19.14 -15.12 10.98
C ILE A 97 -20.29 -15.92 11.60
N PHE A 98 -20.45 -15.86 12.93
CA PHE A 98 -21.55 -16.49 13.64
C PHE A 98 -22.91 -15.92 13.21
N ASN A 99 -23.04 -14.60 13.18
CA ASN A 99 -24.29 -13.91 12.81
C ASN A 99 -24.72 -14.20 11.35
N ASN A 100 -23.76 -14.56 10.49
CA ASN A 100 -24.04 -14.93 9.10
C ASN A 100 -24.14 -16.44 8.85
N GLY A 101 -24.07 -17.28 9.91
CA GLY A 101 -24.27 -18.72 9.81
C GLY A 101 -23.12 -19.52 9.22
N PHE A 102 -21.89 -18.97 9.18
CA PHE A 102 -20.71 -19.62 8.58
C PHE A 102 -19.73 -20.23 9.59
N SER A 103 -20.10 -20.35 10.87
CA SER A 103 -19.20 -20.89 11.92
C SER A 103 -18.74 -22.34 11.67
N SER A 104 -19.48 -23.12 10.89
CA SER A 104 -19.07 -24.48 10.50
C SER A 104 -18.06 -24.49 9.36
N THR A 105 -17.97 -23.41 8.58
CA THR A 105 -17.09 -23.30 7.40
C THR A 105 -15.84 -22.48 7.70
N ILE A 106 -15.95 -21.43 8.54
CA ILE A 106 -14.87 -20.49 8.81
C ILE A 106 -14.33 -20.68 10.23
N THR A 107 -13.02 -20.90 10.34
CA THR A 107 -12.30 -20.99 11.63
C THR A 107 -11.40 -19.78 11.80
N CYS A 108 -11.61 -19.01 12.89
CA CYS A 108 -10.78 -17.84 13.22
C CYS A 108 -9.66 -18.22 14.19
N LEU A 109 -8.41 -17.88 13.83
CA LEU A 109 -7.21 -18.08 14.64
C LEU A 109 -6.59 -16.73 14.96
N ARG A 110 -6.39 -16.42 16.24
CA ARG A 110 -5.74 -15.19 16.68
C ARG A 110 -4.25 -15.41 16.82
N GLY A 111 -3.46 -14.60 16.15
CA GLY A 111 -2.00 -14.58 16.21
C GLY A 111 -1.38 -14.22 14.88
N LYS A 112 -0.07 -14.08 14.87
CA LYS A 112 0.68 -13.92 13.62
C LYS A 112 0.65 -15.23 12.84
N ILE A 113 0.55 -15.13 11.52
CA ILE A 113 0.50 -16.34 10.66
C ILE A 113 1.73 -17.22 10.83
N GLU A 114 2.88 -16.64 11.18
CA GLU A 114 4.14 -17.35 11.44
C GLU A 114 4.13 -18.16 12.75
N GLU A 115 3.25 -17.79 13.68
CA GLU A 115 3.19 -18.35 15.05
C GLU A 115 2.00 -19.31 15.25
N VAL A 116 0.93 -19.14 14.46
CA VAL A 116 -0.27 -19.99 14.59
C VAL A 116 -0.07 -21.34 13.87
N VAL A 117 -0.67 -22.39 14.44
CA VAL A 117 -0.70 -23.70 13.80
C VAL A 117 -2.04 -23.86 13.09
N LEU A 118 -2.01 -23.99 11.77
CA LEU A 118 -3.21 -24.20 10.97
C LEU A 118 -3.71 -25.65 11.15
N PRO A 119 -5.04 -25.87 11.14
CA PRO A 119 -5.63 -27.23 11.24
C PRO A 119 -5.55 -28.01 9.91
N VAL A 120 -4.66 -27.62 9.01
CA VAL A 120 -4.41 -28.24 7.70
C VAL A 120 -2.94 -28.09 7.34
N GLU A 121 -2.42 -29.01 6.52
CA GLU A 121 -1.04 -28.94 6.03
C GLU A 121 -0.90 -27.95 4.88
N LYS A 122 -1.86 -27.93 3.96
CA LYS A 122 -1.87 -27.10 2.76
C LYS A 122 -3.25 -26.54 2.46
N VAL A 123 -3.27 -25.41 1.77
CA VAL A 123 -4.46 -24.73 1.30
C VAL A 123 -4.46 -24.61 -0.22
N ASP A 124 -5.64 -24.53 -0.82
CA ASP A 124 -5.80 -24.36 -2.27
C ASP A 124 -5.63 -22.91 -2.69
N ILE A 125 -6.08 -21.96 -1.83
CA ILE A 125 -6.10 -20.54 -2.14
C ILE A 125 -5.65 -19.76 -0.90
N ILE A 126 -4.84 -18.73 -1.12
CA ILE A 126 -4.58 -17.68 -0.13
C ILE A 126 -5.23 -16.39 -0.63
N VAL A 127 -6.13 -15.85 0.18
CA VAL A 127 -6.72 -14.52 0.01
C VAL A 127 -6.12 -13.61 1.07
N SER A 128 -5.67 -12.43 0.69
CA SER A 128 -5.19 -11.45 1.66
C SER A 128 -5.30 -10.04 1.09
N GLU A 129 -5.75 -9.13 1.91
CA GLU A 129 -5.66 -7.70 1.63
C GLU A 129 -4.56 -7.13 2.52
N TRP A 130 -3.38 -7.03 1.96
CA TRP A 130 -2.11 -6.75 2.64
C TRP A 130 -1.48 -5.42 2.25
N MET A 131 -2.04 -4.72 1.27
CA MET A 131 -1.44 -3.54 0.65
C MET A 131 -1.44 -2.36 1.61
N GLY A 132 -0.26 -1.79 1.82
CA GLY A 132 -0.11 -0.54 2.54
C GLY A 132 -0.02 0.67 1.61
N TYR A 133 0.22 1.83 2.17
CA TYR A 133 0.53 3.03 1.39
C TYR A 133 1.78 2.81 0.54
N CYS A 134 1.79 3.36 -0.67
CA CYS A 134 2.85 3.06 -1.65
C CYS A 134 3.10 1.56 -1.80
N LEU A 135 2.06 0.73 -1.65
CA LEU A 135 2.01 -0.72 -1.68
C LEU A 135 2.71 -1.40 -0.48
N LEU A 136 3.96 -1.05 -0.18
CA LEU A 136 4.83 -1.84 0.72
C LEU A 136 4.98 -1.27 2.14
N TYR A 137 4.36 -0.13 2.45
CA TYR A 137 4.29 0.35 3.84
C TYR A 137 3.54 -0.65 4.71
N GLU A 138 3.92 -0.80 5.97
CA GLU A 138 3.42 -1.77 6.96
C GLU A 138 4.02 -3.18 6.88
N ALA A 139 4.75 -3.54 5.81
CA ALA A 139 5.48 -4.80 5.65
C ALA A 139 4.63 -6.09 5.80
N MET A 140 3.31 -6.01 5.54
CA MET A 140 2.42 -7.17 5.69
C MET A 140 2.66 -8.23 4.60
N LEU A 141 3.23 -7.85 3.45
CA LEU A 141 3.52 -8.79 2.37
C LEU A 141 4.52 -9.87 2.78
N ASP A 142 5.45 -9.59 3.70
CA ASP A 142 6.39 -10.58 4.23
C ASP A 142 5.65 -11.77 4.84
N SER A 143 4.63 -11.50 5.64
CA SER A 143 3.77 -12.53 6.25
C SER A 143 2.96 -13.31 5.22
N VAL A 144 2.50 -12.66 4.16
CA VAL A 144 1.76 -13.32 3.07
C VAL A 144 2.68 -14.23 2.25
N ILE A 145 3.90 -13.78 1.93
CA ILE A 145 4.93 -14.59 1.27
C ILE A 145 5.27 -15.80 2.12
N TRP A 146 5.49 -15.60 3.43
CA TRP A 146 5.75 -16.69 4.37
C TRP A 146 4.61 -17.72 4.38
N ALA A 147 3.35 -17.24 4.44
CA ALA A 147 2.16 -18.10 4.41
C ALA A 147 2.06 -18.90 3.09
N ARG A 148 2.34 -18.24 1.94
CA ARG A 148 2.40 -18.87 0.63
C ARG A 148 3.39 -20.03 0.62
N ASP A 149 4.62 -19.75 1.00
CA ASP A 149 5.72 -20.74 0.94
C ASP A 149 5.46 -21.93 1.89
N ARG A 150 4.84 -21.66 3.03
CA ARG A 150 4.53 -22.67 4.04
C ARG A 150 3.27 -23.47 3.74
N TYR A 151 2.20 -22.82 3.26
CA TYR A 151 0.86 -23.42 3.25
C TYR A 151 0.23 -23.57 1.87
N LEU A 152 0.61 -22.78 0.86
CA LEU A 152 0.00 -22.90 -0.46
C LEU A 152 0.41 -24.20 -1.14
N LYS A 153 -0.52 -24.86 -1.82
CA LYS A 153 -0.24 -25.99 -2.71
C LYS A 153 0.58 -25.51 -3.92
N PRO A 154 1.36 -26.38 -4.59
CA PRO A 154 2.14 -26.01 -5.77
C PRO A 154 1.29 -25.36 -6.88
N GLU A 155 0.06 -25.87 -7.09
CA GLU A 155 -0.93 -25.36 -8.05
C GLU A 155 -1.91 -24.35 -7.44
N GLY A 156 -1.67 -23.93 -6.20
CA GLY A 156 -2.56 -23.04 -5.45
C GLY A 156 -2.57 -21.62 -5.98
N LEU A 157 -3.63 -20.89 -5.66
CA LEU A 157 -3.89 -19.55 -6.16
C LEU A 157 -3.65 -18.48 -5.08
N MET A 158 -2.96 -17.40 -5.47
CA MET A 158 -2.86 -16.15 -4.68
C MET A 158 -3.93 -15.16 -5.14
N VAL A 159 -4.61 -14.51 -4.21
CA VAL A 159 -5.65 -13.50 -4.46
C VAL A 159 -5.39 -12.27 -3.58
N PRO A 160 -4.96 -11.15 -4.18
CA PRO A 160 -4.63 -10.90 -5.59
C PRO A 160 -3.41 -11.68 -6.07
N SER A 161 -3.19 -11.69 -7.39
CA SER A 161 -2.10 -12.45 -8.02
C SER A 161 -0.91 -11.60 -8.42
N HIS A 162 -1.15 -10.35 -8.88
CA HIS A 162 -0.10 -9.44 -9.35
C HIS A 162 -0.36 -8.01 -8.90
N MET A 163 0.74 -7.26 -8.77
CA MET A 163 0.74 -5.82 -8.53
C MET A 163 1.67 -5.14 -9.51
N ASN A 164 1.24 -4.01 -10.09
CA ASN A 164 2.10 -3.09 -10.84
C ASN A 164 2.20 -1.78 -10.09
N MET A 165 3.40 -1.22 -10.01
CA MET A 165 3.64 0.08 -9.38
C MET A 165 4.05 1.11 -10.40
N TRP A 166 3.52 2.30 -10.25
CA TRP A 166 3.67 3.42 -11.17
C TRP A 166 4.28 4.62 -10.50
N VAL A 167 5.08 5.36 -11.26
CA VAL A 167 5.62 6.67 -10.85
C VAL A 167 5.47 7.66 -11.99
N THR A 168 5.21 8.93 -11.66
CA THR A 168 5.26 10.03 -12.61
C THR A 168 5.59 11.34 -11.89
N PRO A 169 6.29 12.29 -12.54
CA PRO A 169 6.48 13.63 -12.02
C PRO A 169 5.16 14.41 -12.02
N ILE A 170 5.04 15.34 -11.08
CA ILE A 170 3.89 16.22 -10.91
C ILE A 170 4.30 17.69 -10.86
N ALA A 171 3.38 18.54 -11.31
CA ALA A 171 3.40 19.98 -11.12
C ALA A 171 2.07 20.42 -10.54
N ASP A 172 2.10 20.94 -9.31
CA ASP A 172 0.90 21.43 -8.59
C ASP A 172 1.25 22.74 -7.86
N PRO A 173 1.31 23.84 -8.61
CA PRO A 173 1.65 25.15 -8.03
C PRO A 173 0.64 25.62 -6.98
N ASP A 174 -0.63 25.22 -7.09
CA ASP A 174 -1.66 25.59 -6.12
C ASP A 174 -1.41 24.88 -4.77
N TYR A 175 -1.11 23.59 -4.79
CA TYR A 175 -0.71 22.86 -3.58
C TYR A 175 0.53 23.46 -2.94
N VAL A 176 1.56 23.77 -3.74
CA VAL A 176 2.80 24.40 -3.24
C VAL A 176 2.52 25.77 -2.64
N ALA A 177 1.65 26.57 -3.26
CA ALA A 177 1.25 27.88 -2.72
C ALA A 177 0.54 27.75 -1.37
N ASP A 178 -0.44 26.85 -1.28
CA ASP A 178 -1.31 26.72 -0.11
C ASP A 178 -0.63 26.01 1.08
N HIS A 179 0.25 25.07 0.83
CA HIS A 179 0.81 24.22 1.89
C HIS A 179 2.28 24.48 2.20
N ILE A 180 3.04 25.01 1.24
CA ILE A 180 4.48 25.26 1.40
C ILE A 180 4.74 26.77 1.45
N ALA A 181 4.37 27.51 0.40
CA ALA A 181 4.65 28.95 0.32
C ALA A 181 3.81 29.76 1.31
N PHE A 182 2.65 29.26 1.75
CA PHE A 182 1.80 29.86 2.79
C PHE A 182 2.60 30.34 4.01
N TRP A 183 3.59 29.59 4.45
CA TRP A 183 4.39 29.92 5.63
C TRP A 183 5.29 31.12 5.47
N ARG A 184 5.44 31.66 4.25
CA ARG A 184 6.26 32.85 3.97
C ARG A 184 5.59 34.17 4.34
N ASP A 185 4.26 34.15 4.39
CA ASP A 185 3.46 35.33 4.76
C ASP A 185 2.16 34.90 5.45
N VAL A 186 2.21 34.74 6.77
CA VAL A 186 1.06 34.37 7.60
C VAL A 186 0.61 35.62 8.39
N TYR A 187 -0.46 36.27 7.95
CA TYR A 187 -0.94 37.52 8.52
C TYR A 187 0.11 38.63 8.53
N GLY A 188 1.00 38.69 7.53
CA GLY A 188 2.07 39.68 7.45
C GLY A 188 3.35 39.26 8.20
N PHE A 189 3.43 38.07 8.73
CA PHE A 189 4.61 37.53 9.42
C PHE A 189 5.31 36.44 8.62
N ASP A 190 6.65 36.51 8.57
CA ASP A 190 7.48 35.44 8.04
C ASP A 190 7.55 34.25 9.01
N MET A 191 6.87 33.17 8.67
CA MET A 191 6.77 31.93 9.44
C MET A 191 7.57 30.77 8.81
N LYS A 192 8.61 31.08 7.99
CA LYS A 192 9.41 30.09 7.25
C LYS A 192 10.01 29.00 8.12
N ALA A 193 10.20 29.25 9.43
CA ALA A 193 10.64 28.19 10.35
C ALA A 193 9.73 26.95 10.32
N MET A 194 8.46 27.11 9.97
CA MET A 194 7.49 26.02 9.84
C MET A 194 7.68 25.17 8.56
N GLN A 195 8.48 25.64 7.60
CA GLN A 195 8.80 24.87 6.39
C GLN A 195 9.89 23.81 6.63
N ALA A 196 10.59 23.88 7.76
CA ALA A 196 11.66 22.91 8.05
C ALA A 196 11.10 21.48 8.13
N GLY A 197 11.60 20.59 7.25
CA GLY A 197 11.18 19.20 7.19
C GLY A 197 9.82 18.93 6.54
N ILE A 198 9.12 19.94 6.01
CA ILE A 198 7.79 19.78 5.43
C ILE A 198 7.75 18.82 4.24
N VAL A 199 8.87 18.67 3.55
CA VAL A 199 9.04 17.81 2.36
C VAL A 199 9.90 16.56 2.65
N ASP A 200 10.24 16.29 3.91
CA ASP A 200 11.10 15.14 4.29
C ASP A 200 10.30 13.83 4.36
N ASP A 201 9.01 13.92 4.59
CA ASP A 201 8.13 12.76 4.68
C ASP A 201 7.22 12.67 3.43
N ALA A 202 6.99 11.45 2.97
CA ALA A 202 6.01 11.19 1.93
C ALA A 202 4.60 11.49 2.45
N GLN A 203 3.80 12.15 1.62
CA GLN A 203 2.41 12.48 1.92
C GLN A 203 1.48 11.43 1.32
N VAL A 204 0.32 11.21 1.93
CA VAL A 204 -0.73 10.31 1.41
C VAL A 204 -1.95 11.15 1.05
N LEU A 205 -2.09 11.46 -0.23
CA LEU A 205 -3.09 12.41 -0.73
C LEU A 205 -3.82 11.88 -1.95
N ASN A 206 -5.03 12.38 -2.19
CA ASN A 206 -5.70 12.25 -3.48
C ASN A 206 -5.23 13.40 -4.38
N MET A 207 -4.46 13.07 -5.42
CA MET A 207 -3.96 14.05 -6.36
C MET A 207 -4.86 14.15 -7.59
N PRO A 208 -5.19 15.37 -8.04
CA PRO A 208 -5.91 15.53 -9.30
C PRO A 208 -5.10 15.01 -10.49
N ALA A 209 -5.73 14.32 -11.45
CA ALA A 209 -5.05 13.83 -12.65
C ALA A 209 -4.42 14.97 -13.49
N SER A 210 -4.89 16.20 -13.34
CA SER A 210 -4.33 17.38 -14.00
C SER A 210 -2.95 17.78 -13.52
N THR A 211 -2.50 17.28 -12.36
CA THR A 211 -1.16 17.56 -11.84
C THR A 211 -0.07 16.70 -12.47
N LEU A 212 -0.46 15.62 -13.17
CA LEU A 212 0.48 14.76 -13.88
C LEU A 212 1.10 15.51 -15.05
N CYS A 213 2.40 15.62 -15.09
CA CYS A 213 3.09 16.32 -16.16
C CYS A 213 3.84 15.38 -17.13
N ALA A 214 3.75 14.07 -16.93
CA ALA A 214 4.31 13.06 -17.83
C ALA A 214 3.44 11.80 -17.86
N GLU A 215 3.68 10.91 -18.84
CA GLU A 215 3.10 9.57 -18.81
C GLU A 215 3.66 8.76 -17.65
N PRO A 216 2.82 8.00 -16.94
CA PRO A 216 3.26 7.12 -15.87
C PRO A 216 4.24 6.05 -16.34
N PHE A 217 5.28 5.82 -15.55
CA PHE A 217 6.27 4.77 -15.78
C PHE A 217 6.05 3.59 -14.83
N PRO A 218 5.91 2.35 -15.35
CA PRO A 218 5.84 1.15 -14.52
C PRO A 218 7.25 0.80 -14.01
N PHE A 219 7.49 0.90 -12.70
CA PHE A 219 8.83 0.66 -12.16
C PHE A 219 8.99 -0.68 -11.44
N LEU A 220 7.88 -1.31 -11.04
CA LEU A 220 7.91 -2.60 -10.35
C LEU A 220 6.65 -3.40 -10.67
N GLN A 221 6.85 -4.68 -10.96
CA GLN A 221 5.81 -5.70 -10.95
C GLN A 221 6.12 -6.76 -9.90
N LEU A 222 5.12 -7.16 -9.15
CA LEU A 222 5.17 -8.29 -8.21
C LEU A 222 4.20 -9.37 -8.66
N SER A 223 4.71 -10.56 -8.99
CA SER A 223 3.92 -11.79 -9.10
C SER A 223 3.84 -12.44 -7.73
N LEU A 224 2.69 -12.47 -7.09
CA LEU A 224 2.53 -12.97 -5.70
C LEU A 224 2.81 -14.47 -5.58
N HIS A 225 2.86 -15.19 -6.69
CA HIS A 225 3.25 -16.60 -6.73
C HIS A 225 4.78 -16.80 -6.65
N GLU A 226 5.57 -15.80 -7.05
CA GLU A 226 7.02 -15.91 -7.25
C GLU A 226 7.84 -14.94 -6.42
N THR A 227 7.30 -13.74 -6.16
CA THR A 227 7.98 -12.68 -5.39
C THR A 227 8.50 -13.21 -4.06
N THR A 228 9.74 -12.83 -3.73
CA THR A 228 10.38 -13.15 -2.45
C THR A 228 10.53 -11.88 -1.60
N VAL A 229 10.75 -12.03 -0.30
CA VAL A 229 10.99 -10.89 0.61
C VAL A 229 12.17 -10.02 0.16
N LYS A 230 13.16 -10.62 -0.50
CA LYS A 230 14.33 -9.88 -1.02
C LYS A 230 13.98 -8.93 -2.16
N ASP A 231 12.91 -9.21 -2.89
CA ASP A 231 12.46 -8.39 -4.01
C ASP A 231 11.73 -7.12 -3.55
N LEU A 232 11.40 -7.01 -2.25
CA LEU A 232 10.68 -5.89 -1.67
C LEU A 232 11.59 -4.70 -1.32
N VAL A 233 12.91 -4.93 -1.30
CA VAL A 233 13.94 -3.89 -1.20
C VAL A 233 14.66 -3.84 -2.54
N PHE A 234 14.52 -2.75 -3.26
CA PHE A 234 14.97 -2.68 -4.64
C PHE A 234 15.43 -1.29 -5.05
N LYS A 235 16.18 -1.27 -6.16
CA LYS A 235 16.57 -0.07 -6.87
C LYS A 235 16.26 -0.27 -8.35
N LYS A 236 15.44 0.61 -8.93
CA LYS A 236 14.95 0.52 -10.31
C LYS A 236 15.23 1.81 -11.06
N LYS A 237 15.62 1.71 -12.33
CA LYS A 237 15.67 2.85 -13.23
C LYS A 237 14.27 3.21 -13.70
N TRP A 238 14.04 4.48 -13.87
CA TRP A 238 12.80 5.02 -14.42
C TRP A 238 13.10 6.15 -15.41
N ASN A 239 12.18 6.45 -16.27
CA ASN A 239 12.24 7.59 -17.18
C ASN A 239 10.82 8.14 -17.40
N ALA A 240 10.76 9.39 -17.82
CA ALA A 240 9.53 10.05 -18.21
C ALA A 240 9.79 11.08 -19.30
N LYS A 241 8.75 11.36 -20.09
CA LYS A 241 8.73 12.44 -21.07
C LYS A 241 7.58 13.36 -20.70
N LEU A 242 7.87 14.65 -20.57
CA LEU A 242 6.84 15.64 -20.24
C LEU A 242 5.79 15.72 -21.35
N THR A 243 4.54 15.64 -20.95
CA THR A 243 3.37 15.78 -21.84
C THR A 243 2.80 17.19 -21.88
N THR A 244 3.35 18.07 -21.03
CA THR A 244 2.99 19.50 -20.96
C THR A 244 4.19 20.31 -20.47
N GLY A 245 4.23 21.61 -20.80
CA GLY A 245 5.19 22.53 -20.21
C GLY A 245 4.83 22.84 -18.75
N ILE A 246 5.84 22.98 -17.91
CA ILE A 246 5.69 23.25 -16.47
C ILE A 246 6.64 24.38 -16.03
N ASP A 247 6.20 25.22 -15.09
CA ASP A 247 7.05 26.26 -14.50
C ASP A 247 8.00 25.68 -13.43
N ALA A 248 7.57 24.61 -12.78
CA ALA A 248 8.36 23.85 -11.82
C ALA A 248 7.91 22.39 -11.79
N MET A 249 8.83 21.48 -11.54
CA MET A 249 8.50 20.12 -11.11
C MET A 249 8.41 20.13 -9.58
N ASP A 250 7.23 19.83 -9.02
CA ASP A 250 6.96 19.96 -7.60
C ASP A 250 7.13 18.65 -6.84
N GLY A 251 7.20 17.53 -7.54
CA GLY A 251 7.38 16.22 -6.89
C GLY A 251 7.13 15.06 -7.81
N PHE A 252 6.95 13.92 -7.17
CA PHE A 252 6.56 12.64 -7.80
C PHE A 252 5.34 12.08 -7.08
N ILE A 253 4.54 11.35 -7.85
CA ILE A 253 3.41 10.58 -7.33
C ILE A 253 3.64 9.10 -7.61
N ILE A 254 3.33 8.26 -6.60
CA ILE A 254 3.43 6.80 -6.69
C ILE A 254 2.08 6.20 -6.35
N TRP A 255 1.67 5.19 -7.14
CA TRP A 255 0.47 4.38 -6.87
C TRP A 255 0.67 2.96 -7.34
N PHE A 256 -0.33 2.11 -7.11
CA PHE A 256 -0.32 0.73 -7.57
C PHE A 256 -1.63 0.31 -8.23
N ASP A 257 -1.49 -0.70 -9.08
CA ASP A 257 -2.57 -1.47 -9.67
C ASP A 257 -2.56 -2.88 -9.10
N SER A 258 -3.73 -3.45 -8.85
CA SER A 258 -3.91 -4.80 -8.34
C SER A 258 -4.67 -5.65 -9.36
N PHE A 259 -4.18 -6.87 -9.60
CA PHE A 259 -4.76 -7.81 -10.55
C PHE A 259 -5.10 -9.13 -9.87
N PHE A 260 -6.29 -9.64 -10.19
CA PHE A 260 -6.87 -10.87 -9.67
C PHE A 260 -7.04 -11.83 -10.84
N MET A 261 -6.11 -12.73 -11.02
CA MET A 261 -6.12 -13.66 -12.14
C MET A 261 -6.70 -15.01 -11.73
N PRO A 262 -7.53 -15.65 -12.59
CA PRO A 262 -8.19 -16.91 -12.25
C PRO A 262 -7.27 -18.14 -12.33
N SER A 263 -6.09 -18.02 -12.92
CA SER A 263 -5.07 -19.07 -12.97
C SER A 263 -3.71 -18.52 -12.55
N ARG A 264 -2.91 -19.39 -11.98
CA ARG A 264 -1.52 -19.11 -11.64
C ARG A 264 -0.65 -18.85 -12.87
N GLU A 265 -1.00 -19.46 -14.00
CA GLU A 265 -0.30 -19.32 -15.29
C GLU A 265 -0.74 -18.10 -16.08
N ASP A 266 -1.76 -17.37 -15.63
CA ASP A 266 -2.20 -16.15 -16.32
C ASP A 266 -1.15 -15.05 -16.08
N GLU A 267 -0.65 -14.48 -17.16
CA GLU A 267 0.35 -13.41 -17.13
C GLU A 267 -0.31 -12.03 -17.12
N VAL A 268 0.33 -11.10 -16.42
CA VAL A 268 0.00 -9.68 -16.44
C VAL A 268 1.24 -8.94 -16.96
N PRO A 269 1.17 -8.18 -18.06
CA PRO A 269 2.29 -7.36 -18.52
C PRO A 269 2.74 -6.33 -17.47
N GLU A 270 4.04 -6.02 -17.44
CA GLU A 270 4.59 -5.03 -16.50
C GLU A 270 4.00 -3.63 -16.69
N ASP A 271 3.59 -3.30 -17.93
CA ASP A 271 2.96 -2.04 -18.32
C ASP A 271 1.43 -2.09 -18.36
N ALA A 272 0.83 -3.20 -17.90
CA ALA A 272 -0.61 -3.33 -17.85
C ALA A 272 -1.23 -2.33 -16.86
N LYS A 273 -2.20 -1.54 -17.36
CA LYS A 273 -2.95 -0.58 -16.56
C LYS A 273 -4.29 -1.20 -16.15
N ALA A 274 -4.57 -1.20 -14.85
CA ALA A 274 -5.81 -1.74 -14.32
C ALA A 274 -7.07 -1.01 -14.84
N GLU A 275 -6.96 0.29 -15.11
CA GLU A 275 -8.05 1.10 -15.68
C GLU A 275 -8.52 0.60 -17.06
N GLU A 276 -7.62 -0.03 -17.80
CA GLU A 276 -7.87 -0.55 -19.15
C GLU A 276 -8.23 -2.04 -19.16
N TRP A 277 -7.93 -2.76 -18.06
CA TRP A 277 -8.03 -4.22 -17.99
C TRP A 277 -9.42 -4.74 -18.29
N GLY A 278 -10.42 -4.21 -17.62
CA GLY A 278 -11.83 -4.61 -17.85
C GLY A 278 -12.36 -4.21 -19.23
N LYS A 279 -11.93 -3.05 -19.74
CA LYS A 279 -12.33 -2.55 -21.07
C LYS A 279 -11.78 -3.41 -22.21
N ALA A 280 -10.62 -4.01 -22.01
CA ALA A 280 -9.96 -4.86 -23.01
C ALA A 280 -10.52 -6.29 -23.06
N GLY A 281 -11.56 -6.63 -22.29
CA GLY A 281 -12.10 -7.99 -22.20
C GLY A 281 -11.10 -9.02 -21.65
N LYS A 282 -10.13 -8.55 -20.87
CA LYS A 282 -9.12 -9.41 -20.25
C LYS A 282 -9.74 -10.31 -19.18
N LYS A 283 -9.13 -11.47 -18.96
CA LYS A 283 -9.52 -12.36 -17.88
C LYS A 283 -9.25 -11.71 -16.52
N GLY A 284 -10.00 -12.12 -15.52
CA GLY A 284 -9.81 -11.65 -14.14
C GLY A 284 -10.39 -10.27 -13.88
N ILE A 285 -10.00 -9.71 -12.77
CA ILE A 285 -10.41 -8.37 -12.29
C ILE A 285 -9.16 -7.56 -11.98
N ALA A 286 -9.25 -6.24 -12.11
CA ALA A 286 -8.19 -5.34 -11.71
C ALA A 286 -8.78 -4.04 -11.14
N PHE A 287 -8.03 -3.40 -10.24
CA PHE A 287 -8.30 -2.04 -9.81
C PHE A 287 -7.00 -1.24 -9.67
N THR A 288 -7.13 0.09 -9.71
CA THR A 288 -6.02 1.01 -9.53
C THR A 288 -6.27 1.93 -8.33
N THR A 289 -5.18 2.38 -7.71
CA THR A 289 -5.20 3.49 -6.74
C THR A 289 -4.73 4.80 -7.38
N GLY A 290 -4.61 4.83 -8.70
CA GLY A 290 -4.10 5.96 -9.48
C GLY A 290 -5.05 7.15 -9.56
N PRO A 291 -4.52 8.34 -9.91
CA PRO A 291 -5.25 9.60 -9.83
C PRO A 291 -6.32 9.80 -10.91
N LYS A 292 -6.34 8.94 -11.96
CA LYS A 292 -7.34 8.99 -13.04
C LYS A 292 -8.60 8.18 -12.74
N ALA A 293 -8.61 7.40 -11.65
CA ALA A 293 -9.70 6.52 -11.27
C ALA A 293 -10.48 7.07 -10.06
N LYS A 294 -11.51 6.32 -9.64
CA LYS A 294 -12.22 6.63 -8.39
C LYS A 294 -11.28 6.45 -7.20
N GLU A 295 -11.34 7.40 -6.28
CA GLU A 295 -10.52 7.39 -5.06
C GLU A 295 -10.66 6.12 -4.25
N THR A 296 -9.54 5.68 -3.70
CA THR A 296 -9.45 4.58 -2.74
C THR A 296 -8.92 5.09 -1.41
N HIS A 297 -9.07 4.31 -0.35
CA HIS A 297 -8.52 4.68 0.97
C HIS A 297 -6.97 4.72 0.97
N TRP A 298 -6.30 4.04 0.04
CA TRP A 298 -4.84 4.11 -0.12
C TRP A 298 -4.35 5.42 -0.67
N LYS A 299 -5.22 6.15 -1.44
CA LYS A 299 -4.81 7.39 -2.09
C LYS A 299 -3.53 7.18 -2.92
N GLN A 300 -2.70 8.20 -3.05
CA GLN A 300 -1.39 8.12 -3.69
C GLN A 300 -0.29 8.58 -2.73
N GLY A 301 0.91 8.02 -2.90
CA GLY A 301 2.10 8.55 -2.24
C GLY A 301 2.66 9.73 -3.01
N VAL A 302 2.79 10.87 -2.34
CA VAL A 302 3.28 12.12 -2.91
C VAL A 302 4.62 12.48 -2.29
N MET A 303 5.65 12.57 -3.13
CA MET A 303 7.03 12.88 -2.79
C MET A 303 7.33 14.31 -3.25
N LEU A 304 7.10 15.29 -2.38
CA LEU A 304 7.34 16.70 -2.70
C LEU A 304 8.84 17.00 -2.75
N ILE A 305 9.28 17.73 -3.75
CA ILE A 305 10.66 18.15 -3.91
C ILE A 305 10.94 19.41 -3.07
N ASP A 306 12.12 19.46 -2.46
CA ASP A 306 12.60 20.65 -1.76
C ASP A 306 13.06 21.73 -2.76
N ASN A 307 12.10 22.43 -3.33
CA ASN A 307 12.31 23.58 -4.21
C ASN A 307 12.61 24.89 -3.44
N VAL A 308 12.77 24.82 -2.12
CA VAL A 308 13.01 26.03 -1.28
C VAL A 308 14.44 26.51 -1.45
N LYS A 309 15.40 25.61 -1.65
CA LYS A 309 16.83 25.91 -1.72
C LYS A 309 17.30 26.41 -3.09
N GLU A 310 16.67 25.94 -4.15
CA GLU A 310 17.02 26.31 -5.52
C GLU A 310 15.76 26.73 -6.27
N LYS A 311 15.85 27.80 -7.07
CA LYS A 311 14.72 28.22 -7.90
C LYS A 311 14.47 27.15 -8.95
N PRO A 312 13.26 26.56 -9.00
CA PRO A 312 12.94 25.57 -10.00
C PRO A 312 13.07 26.15 -11.41
N LEU A 313 13.49 25.34 -12.36
CA LEU A 313 13.57 25.71 -13.77
C LEU A 313 12.28 25.33 -14.47
N SER A 314 11.76 26.21 -15.30
CA SER A 314 10.66 25.87 -16.21
C SER A 314 11.13 24.85 -17.25
N ARG A 315 10.24 23.93 -17.62
CA ARG A 315 10.50 22.85 -18.57
C ARG A 315 9.43 22.86 -19.66
N LYS A 316 9.82 22.43 -20.85
CA LYS A 316 8.93 22.38 -22.00
C LYS A 316 8.33 21.00 -22.19
N GLU A 317 7.19 20.94 -22.82
CA GLU A 317 6.64 19.70 -23.34
C GLU A 317 7.67 18.98 -24.22
N GLY A 318 7.77 17.67 -24.05
CA GLY A 318 8.70 16.82 -24.79
C GLY A 318 10.06 16.64 -24.15
N GLU A 319 10.45 17.45 -23.15
CA GLU A 319 11.69 17.23 -22.41
C GLU A 319 11.64 15.87 -21.68
N GLN A 320 12.79 15.19 -21.66
CA GLN A 320 12.92 13.88 -21.03
C GLN A 320 13.67 14.01 -19.72
N LEU A 321 13.28 13.19 -18.76
CA LEU A 321 13.98 13.02 -17.50
C LEU A 321 14.08 11.56 -17.16
N SER A 322 15.14 11.19 -16.46
CA SER A 322 15.40 9.82 -16.03
C SER A 322 16.10 9.81 -14.68
N GLY A 323 16.10 8.65 -14.02
CA GLY A 323 16.76 8.49 -12.74
C GLY A 323 16.60 7.10 -12.18
N GLU A 324 16.80 6.99 -10.87
CA GLU A 324 16.65 5.75 -10.12
C GLU A 324 15.65 5.97 -8.97
N LEU A 325 14.84 4.95 -8.69
CA LEU A 325 13.93 4.88 -7.57
C LEU A 325 14.34 3.70 -6.69
N GLU A 326 14.49 3.95 -5.40
CA GLU A 326 14.91 2.96 -4.41
C GLU A 326 13.89 2.89 -3.28
N TYR A 327 13.46 1.67 -2.95
CA TYR A 327 12.69 1.35 -1.76
C TYR A 327 13.60 0.64 -0.76
N SER A 328 13.60 1.12 0.47
CA SER A 328 14.34 0.51 1.57
C SER A 328 13.54 0.57 2.87
N VAL A 329 13.88 -0.31 3.79
CA VAL A 329 13.26 -0.38 5.12
C VAL A 329 14.24 0.22 6.13
N PRO A 330 13.83 1.23 6.93
CA PRO A 330 14.66 1.78 8.00
C PRO A 330 14.99 0.71 9.06
N GLU A 331 16.22 0.74 9.59
CA GLU A 331 16.69 -0.25 10.57
C GLU A 331 15.91 -0.19 11.90
N ASP A 332 15.41 0.98 12.27
CA ASP A 332 14.69 1.22 13.52
C ASP A 332 13.20 0.92 13.47
N ASN A 333 12.63 0.75 12.25
CA ASN A 333 11.22 0.45 12.07
C ASN A 333 10.98 -0.41 10.83
N SER A 334 10.84 -1.73 11.04
CA SER A 334 10.61 -2.70 9.97
C SER A 334 9.27 -2.51 9.22
N ARG A 335 8.37 -1.69 9.72
CA ARG A 335 7.08 -1.39 9.06
C ARG A 335 7.11 -0.09 8.26
N ALA A 336 8.13 0.75 8.49
CA ALA A 336 8.31 1.99 7.76
C ALA A 336 8.89 1.72 6.36
N LEU A 337 8.69 2.69 5.49
CA LEU A 337 9.23 2.67 4.14
C LEU A 337 10.03 3.95 3.91
N LYS A 338 11.20 3.81 3.32
CA LYS A 338 11.99 4.94 2.82
C LYS A 338 12.05 4.86 1.30
N VAL A 339 11.62 5.92 0.65
CA VAL A 339 11.70 6.08 -0.80
C VAL A 339 12.82 7.06 -1.10
N ARG A 340 13.76 6.68 -1.96
CA ARG A 340 14.78 7.60 -2.48
C ARG A 340 14.64 7.66 -3.99
N MET A 341 14.71 8.86 -4.54
CA MET A 341 14.74 9.06 -5.98
C MET A 341 15.93 9.92 -6.37
N THR A 342 16.52 9.61 -7.53
CA THR A 342 17.34 10.53 -8.29
C THR A 342 16.60 10.92 -9.55
N TRP A 343 16.89 12.10 -10.09
CA TRP A 343 16.34 12.54 -11.37
C TRP A 343 17.26 13.55 -12.05
N LYS A 344 17.25 13.51 -13.37
CA LYS A 344 18.00 14.41 -14.21
C LYS A 344 17.24 14.62 -15.52
N PHE A 345 17.02 15.86 -15.91
CA PHE A 345 16.62 16.17 -17.27
C PHE A 345 17.82 16.03 -18.21
N ASP A 346 17.60 15.65 -19.47
CA ASP A 346 18.69 15.38 -20.42
C ASP A 346 19.62 16.57 -20.62
N GLU A 347 19.09 17.80 -20.55
CA GLU A 347 19.84 19.05 -20.71
C GLU A 347 20.55 19.51 -19.42
N ASP A 348 20.30 18.89 -18.27
CA ASP A 348 20.91 19.30 -17.01
C ASP A 348 22.35 18.78 -16.90
N GLU A 349 23.23 19.53 -16.26
CA GLU A 349 24.60 19.08 -15.96
C GLU A 349 24.64 18.13 -14.77
N LYS A 350 23.77 18.36 -13.78
CA LYS A 350 23.76 17.64 -12.50
C LYS A 350 22.50 16.81 -12.29
N GLU A 351 22.68 15.68 -11.64
CA GLU A 351 21.58 14.85 -11.11
C GLU A 351 21.13 15.40 -9.76
N SER A 352 19.83 15.47 -9.55
CA SER A 352 19.20 15.79 -8.28
C SER A 352 18.84 14.52 -7.54
N SER A 353 18.73 14.58 -6.20
CA SER A 353 18.29 13.45 -5.39
C SER A 353 17.62 13.90 -4.10
N GLN A 354 16.61 13.13 -3.69
CA GLN A 354 15.94 13.32 -2.39
C GLN A 354 15.45 11.99 -1.84
N SER A 355 15.26 11.92 -0.53
CA SER A 355 14.67 10.77 0.16
C SER A 355 13.50 11.23 1.00
N TRP A 356 12.46 10.38 1.05
CA TRP A 356 11.26 10.62 1.86
C TRP A 356 11.03 9.42 2.76
N ASN A 357 10.58 9.68 3.99
CA ASN A 357 10.16 8.64 4.90
C ASN A 357 8.64 8.52 4.89
N MET A 358 8.14 7.30 4.95
CA MET A 358 6.75 6.98 5.24
C MET A 358 6.73 6.29 6.60
N LYS A 359 6.11 6.97 7.61
CA LYS A 359 6.14 6.57 9.03
C LYS A 359 4.76 6.20 9.52
#